data_8812b88984d7f7b0ccd31024918752d3
#
_entry.id   8812b88984d7f7b0ccd31024918752d3
#
_cell.length_a   1.000
_cell.length_b   1.000
_cell.length_c   1.000
_cell.angle_alpha   90.00
_cell.angle_beta   90.00
_cell.angle_gamma   90.00
#
_symmetry.space_group_name_H-M   'P 1'
#
loop_
_entity.id
_entity.type
_entity.pdbx_description
1 polymer ?
#
loop_
_entity_poly.entity_id
_entity_poly.type
_entity_poly.pdbx_seq_one_letter_code
_entity_poly.pdbx_strand_id
1 'polypeptide(L)'
;MKVTLHVWRQAGPADRGRFARYDVADVSPDMSFLEVLDVLNQQLIARREEPIAFDHDCREGICGSCGMVINGRPHGPERATTVCQLHMRTFPDGAELWIEPWRARAFPVIKDLVVDRAAFDRLIQAGGFITARTGSAPEANSIPVPKRDADLAMDAAACIGCGACVAACPNASAMLFVAAKASHLGLLPQGQPERSSRVVNMVAQMDAEGFGACTNHGECMAACPKEISIDFIARLNRDYLKAVIRRPW
;
A
#
# COMPACT_ATOMS: atom_id res chain seq x y z
N MET A 1 4.87 -29.23 4.78
CA MET A 1 4.30 -28.72 6.05
C MET A 1 2.79 -28.65 5.96
N LYS A 2 2.11 -28.62 7.12
CA LYS A 2 0.66 -28.39 7.21
C LYS A 2 0.41 -27.02 7.84
N VAL A 3 -0.64 -26.33 7.42
CA VAL A 3 -1.05 -25.07 8.02
C VAL A 3 -2.56 -25.02 8.15
N THR A 4 -3.05 -24.34 9.18
CA THR A 4 -4.46 -24.03 9.36
C THR A 4 -4.67 -22.55 9.06
N LEU A 5 -5.51 -22.24 8.08
CA LEU A 5 -5.84 -20.89 7.64
C LEU A 5 -7.22 -20.51 8.18
N HIS A 6 -7.30 -19.44 8.95
CA HIS A 6 -8.55 -18.77 9.34
C HIS A 6 -8.73 -17.56 8.41
N VAL A 7 -9.48 -17.75 7.33
CA VAL A 7 -9.65 -16.72 6.30
C VAL A 7 -10.94 -15.96 6.52
N TRP A 8 -10.86 -14.64 6.47
CA TRP A 8 -12.04 -13.79 6.48
C TRP A 8 -12.87 -14.03 5.21
N ARG A 9 -14.15 -14.40 5.40
CA ARG A 9 -15.11 -14.60 4.34
C ARG A 9 -16.23 -13.60 4.49
N GLN A 10 -16.50 -12.85 3.44
CA GLN A 10 -17.52 -11.82 3.38
C GLN A 10 -18.06 -11.73 1.96
N ALA A 11 -19.36 -11.96 1.78
CA ALA A 11 -19.99 -12.00 0.46
C ALA A 11 -20.10 -10.63 -0.21
N GLY A 12 -20.05 -9.55 0.58
CA GLY A 12 -20.17 -8.17 0.07
C GLY A 12 -20.18 -7.14 1.20
N PRO A 13 -20.29 -5.84 0.87
CA PRO A 13 -20.21 -4.76 1.85
C PRO A 13 -21.29 -4.80 2.95
N ALA A 14 -22.46 -5.36 2.65
CA ALA A 14 -23.59 -5.49 3.59
C ALA A 14 -23.47 -6.72 4.51
N ASP A 15 -22.59 -7.66 4.20
CA ASP A 15 -22.34 -8.84 5.01
C ASP A 15 -21.44 -8.51 6.20
N ARG A 16 -21.71 -9.09 7.36
CA ARG A 16 -20.88 -8.94 8.56
C ARG A 16 -19.53 -9.63 8.43
N GLY A 17 -19.43 -10.62 7.55
CA GLY A 17 -18.27 -11.48 7.41
C GLY A 17 -18.01 -12.38 8.62
N ARG A 18 -17.16 -13.37 8.45
CA ARG A 18 -16.69 -14.29 9.50
C ARG A 18 -15.40 -14.95 9.09
N PHE A 19 -14.65 -15.46 10.06
CA PHE A 19 -13.55 -16.38 9.77
C PHE A 19 -14.08 -17.77 9.40
N ALA A 20 -13.53 -18.33 8.34
CA ALA A 20 -13.70 -19.73 7.97
C ALA A 20 -12.35 -20.44 8.10
N ARG A 21 -12.38 -21.66 8.66
CA ARG A 21 -11.18 -22.47 8.89
C ARG A 21 -10.94 -23.42 7.72
N TYR A 22 -9.69 -23.49 7.27
CA TYR A 22 -9.22 -24.40 6.22
C TYR A 22 -7.91 -25.04 6.65
N ASP A 23 -7.84 -26.37 6.56
CA ASP A 23 -6.61 -27.13 6.82
C ASP A 23 -5.95 -27.44 5.45
N VAL A 24 -4.74 -26.96 5.22
CA VAL A 24 -3.98 -27.15 3.99
C VAL A 24 -2.77 -28.02 4.28
N ALA A 25 -2.70 -29.17 3.63
CA ALA A 25 -1.59 -30.11 3.72
C ALA A 25 -0.64 -29.97 2.52
N ASP A 26 0.52 -30.60 2.62
CA ASP A 26 1.52 -30.71 1.54
C ASP A 26 2.03 -29.35 1.01
N VAL A 27 2.03 -28.32 1.88
CA VAL A 27 2.60 -27.00 1.59
C VAL A 27 4.11 -27.11 1.59
N SER A 28 4.75 -26.71 0.46
CA SER A 28 6.22 -26.56 0.43
C SER A 28 6.66 -25.33 1.23
N PRO A 29 7.76 -25.41 2.00
CA PRO A 29 8.33 -24.22 2.63
C PRO A 29 8.73 -23.11 1.65
N ASP A 30 8.99 -23.47 0.40
CA ASP A 30 9.40 -22.53 -0.65
C ASP A 30 8.22 -21.88 -1.40
N MET A 31 6.99 -22.34 -1.18
CA MET A 31 5.81 -21.65 -1.69
C MET A 31 5.69 -20.26 -1.08
N SER A 32 5.26 -19.30 -1.89
CA SER A 32 4.77 -18.01 -1.39
C SER A 32 3.40 -18.18 -0.71
N PHE A 33 3.06 -17.24 0.16
CA PHE A 33 1.74 -17.24 0.83
C PHE A 33 0.57 -17.18 -0.18
N LEU A 34 0.74 -16.46 -1.31
CA LEU A 34 -0.27 -16.44 -2.38
C LEU A 34 -0.46 -17.81 -3.04
N GLU A 35 0.61 -18.55 -3.27
CA GLU A 35 0.51 -19.90 -3.85
C GLU A 35 -0.25 -20.85 -2.93
N VAL A 36 -0.15 -20.69 -1.61
CA VAL A 36 -0.96 -21.47 -0.66
C VAL A 36 -2.45 -21.13 -0.80
N LEU A 37 -2.79 -19.85 -0.99
CA LEU A 37 -4.18 -19.46 -1.28
C LEU A 37 -4.67 -19.99 -2.62
N ASP A 38 -3.81 -20.04 -3.66
CA ASP A 38 -4.13 -20.66 -4.93
C ASP A 38 -4.42 -22.17 -4.77
N VAL A 39 -3.57 -22.90 -4.03
CA VAL A 39 -3.77 -24.32 -3.72
C VAL A 39 -5.08 -24.55 -2.99
N LEU A 40 -5.36 -23.72 -1.97
CA LEU A 40 -6.64 -23.78 -1.25
C LEU A 40 -7.83 -23.54 -2.19
N ASN A 41 -7.74 -22.53 -3.06
CA ASN A 41 -8.81 -22.24 -4.02
C ASN A 41 -9.03 -23.40 -5.01
N GLN A 42 -7.97 -24.04 -5.48
CA GLN A 42 -8.10 -25.25 -6.31
C GLN A 42 -8.83 -26.38 -5.57
N GLN A 43 -8.52 -26.58 -4.28
CA GLN A 43 -9.21 -27.59 -3.45
C GLN A 43 -10.68 -27.25 -3.23
N LEU A 44 -11.02 -25.96 -3.02
CA LEU A 44 -12.40 -25.50 -2.87
C LEU A 44 -13.19 -25.73 -4.17
N ILE A 45 -12.63 -25.35 -5.32
CA ILE A 45 -13.25 -25.56 -6.63
C ILE A 45 -13.50 -27.05 -6.90
N ALA A 46 -12.53 -27.90 -6.59
CA ALA A 46 -12.68 -29.35 -6.75
C ALA A 46 -13.83 -29.94 -5.90
N ARG A 47 -14.08 -29.32 -4.72
CA ARG A 47 -15.21 -29.66 -3.82
C ARG A 47 -16.50 -28.94 -4.18
N ARG A 48 -16.53 -28.13 -5.24
CA ARG A 48 -17.65 -27.27 -5.63
C ARG A 48 -18.02 -26.24 -4.56
N GLU A 49 -17.05 -25.85 -3.75
CA GLU A 49 -17.16 -24.76 -2.79
C GLU A 49 -16.70 -23.43 -3.41
N GLU A 50 -17.20 -22.33 -2.90
CA GLU A 50 -16.84 -21.00 -3.41
C GLU A 50 -15.39 -20.65 -3.06
N PRO A 51 -14.54 -20.30 -4.05
CA PRO A 51 -13.16 -19.91 -3.81
C PRO A 51 -13.07 -18.60 -3.02
N ILE A 52 -11.93 -18.39 -2.36
CA ILE A 52 -11.60 -17.15 -1.66
C ILE A 52 -11.29 -16.08 -2.69
N ALA A 53 -11.93 -14.92 -2.58
CA ALA A 53 -11.58 -13.74 -3.37
C ALA A 53 -10.36 -13.03 -2.74
N PHE A 54 -9.28 -12.88 -3.50
CA PHE A 54 -8.12 -12.07 -3.15
C PHE A 54 -7.46 -11.49 -4.40
N ASP A 55 -6.86 -10.31 -4.26
CA ASP A 55 -6.18 -9.64 -5.36
C ASP A 55 -4.71 -10.10 -5.48
N HIS A 56 -4.29 -10.27 -6.71
CA HIS A 56 -2.89 -10.54 -7.08
C HIS A 56 -2.64 -10.12 -8.52
N ASP A 57 -1.38 -9.83 -8.85
CA ASP A 57 -0.97 -9.54 -10.23
C ASP A 57 0.49 -9.91 -10.45
N CYS A 58 1.46 -9.01 -10.22
CA CYS A 58 2.86 -9.19 -10.61
C CYS A 58 3.57 -10.38 -9.95
N ARG A 59 3.20 -10.76 -8.74
CA ARG A 59 3.87 -11.76 -7.88
C ARG A 59 5.36 -11.49 -7.60
N GLU A 60 5.81 -10.26 -7.86
CA GLU A 60 7.21 -9.78 -7.73
C GLU A 60 7.36 -8.65 -6.70
N GLY A 61 6.32 -8.35 -5.94
CA GLY A 61 6.35 -7.32 -4.90
C GLY A 61 6.38 -5.88 -5.42
N ILE A 62 5.88 -5.60 -6.63
CA ILE A 62 5.96 -4.28 -7.25
C ILE A 62 4.62 -3.65 -7.63
N CYS A 63 3.52 -4.39 -7.72
CA CYS A 63 2.22 -3.85 -8.14
C CYS A 63 1.33 -3.36 -6.99
N GLY A 64 1.57 -3.82 -5.75
CA GLY A 64 0.78 -3.45 -4.58
C GLY A 64 -0.62 -4.09 -4.48
N SER A 65 -0.97 -5.07 -5.34
CA SER A 65 -2.32 -5.66 -5.37
C SER A 65 -2.57 -6.66 -4.23
N CYS A 66 -1.59 -7.49 -3.88
CA CYS A 66 -1.73 -8.64 -2.97
C CYS A 66 -1.83 -8.28 -1.48
N GLY A 67 -2.39 -7.10 -1.15
CA GLY A 67 -2.43 -6.60 0.21
C GLY A 67 -3.44 -7.34 1.10
N MET A 68 -2.99 -7.91 2.22
CA MET A 68 -3.83 -8.47 3.26
C MET A 68 -3.11 -8.45 4.61
N VAL A 69 -3.87 -8.60 5.69
CA VAL A 69 -3.35 -8.71 7.06
C VAL A 69 -3.18 -10.18 7.40
N ILE A 70 -2.00 -10.56 7.88
CA ILE A 70 -1.71 -11.93 8.34
C ILE A 70 -1.29 -11.85 9.81
N ASN A 71 -2.02 -12.52 10.68
CA ASN A 71 -1.81 -12.49 12.14
C ASN A 71 -1.70 -11.06 12.69
N GLY A 72 -2.60 -10.17 12.24
CA GLY A 72 -2.66 -8.78 12.68
C GLY A 72 -1.58 -7.86 12.09
N ARG A 73 -0.75 -8.34 11.16
CA ARG A 73 0.31 -7.55 10.52
C ARG A 73 0.04 -7.40 9.02
N PRO A 74 0.00 -6.17 8.49
CA PRO A 74 -0.06 -5.94 7.05
C PRO A 74 1.11 -6.62 6.34
N HIS A 75 0.83 -7.40 5.30
CA HIS A 75 1.76 -8.26 4.56
C HIS A 75 2.41 -9.41 5.35
N GLY A 76 2.09 -9.60 6.65
CA GLY A 76 2.64 -10.67 7.47
C GLY A 76 3.87 -10.25 8.30
N PRO A 77 4.60 -11.23 8.85
CA PRO A 77 5.61 -10.98 9.89
C PRO A 77 6.96 -10.46 9.34
N GLU A 78 7.29 -10.71 8.07
CA GLU A 78 8.57 -10.32 7.50
C GLU A 78 8.61 -8.84 7.15
N ARG A 79 9.72 -8.19 7.51
CA ARG A 79 9.97 -6.78 7.18
C ARG A 79 10.27 -6.62 5.68
N ALA A 80 9.92 -5.46 5.12
CA ALA A 80 10.19 -5.10 3.72
C ALA A 80 9.66 -6.11 2.70
N THR A 81 8.60 -6.87 3.04
CA THR A 81 8.12 -8.00 2.26
C THR A 81 6.63 -7.82 1.94
N THR A 82 6.24 -8.16 0.72
CA THR A 82 4.83 -8.24 0.30
C THR A 82 4.32 -9.68 0.43
N VAL A 83 3.00 -9.87 0.47
CA VAL A 83 2.40 -11.22 0.61
C VAL A 83 2.86 -12.18 -0.50
N CYS A 84 3.04 -11.69 -1.73
CA CYS A 84 3.53 -12.52 -2.83
C CYS A 84 5.01 -12.91 -2.72
N GLN A 85 5.75 -12.30 -1.82
CA GLN A 85 7.16 -12.60 -1.53
C GLN A 85 7.34 -13.24 -0.14
N LEU A 86 6.27 -13.34 0.65
CA LEU A 86 6.26 -14.01 1.95
C LEU A 86 6.25 -15.52 1.73
N HIS A 87 7.32 -16.22 2.06
CA HIS A 87 7.44 -17.66 1.89
C HIS A 87 6.98 -18.43 3.13
N MET A 88 6.45 -19.63 2.91
CA MET A 88 5.89 -20.46 3.97
C MET A 88 6.93 -20.94 4.99
N ARG A 89 8.21 -20.98 4.65
CA ARG A 89 9.30 -21.26 5.60
C ARG A 89 9.41 -20.26 6.76
N THR A 90 8.78 -19.09 6.64
CA THR A 90 8.66 -18.11 7.73
C THR A 90 7.78 -18.62 8.89
N PHE A 91 6.92 -19.58 8.62
CA PHE A 91 6.00 -20.13 9.58
C PHE A 91 6.39 -21.55 10.00
N PRO A 92 6.18 -21.93 11.27
CA PRO A 92 6.42 -23.32 11.70
C PRO A 92 5.40 -24.30 11.08
N ASP A 93 5.77 -25.57 11.00
CA ASP A 93 4.84 -26.62 10.65
C ASP A 93 3.71 -26.68 11.69
N GLY A 94 2.47 -26.84 11.22
CA GLY A 94 1.28 -26.76 12.07
C GLY A 94 0.82 -25.36 12.44
N ALA A 95 1.37 -24.31 11.83
CA ALA A 95 0.98 -22.94 12.14
C ALA A 95 -0.51 -22.67 11.89
N GLU A 96 -1.12 -21.91 12.79
CA GLU A 96 -2.46 -21.32 12.61
C GLU A 96 -2.33 -19.85 12.21
N LEU A 97 -2.93 -19.47 11.06
CA LEU A 97 -2.77 -18.17 10.44
C LEU A 97 -4.14 -17.51 10.21
N TRP A 98 -4.31 -16.30 10.75
CA TRP A 98 -5.51 -15.47 10.56
C TRP A 98 -5.28 -14.48 9.44
N ILE A 99 -6.16 -14.49 8.45
CA ILE A 99 -6.03 -13.70 7.21
C ILE A 99 -7.24 -12.81 7.06
N GLU A 100 -6.99 -11.51 6.94
CA GLU A 100 -8.02 -10.48 6.92
C GLU A 100 -7.77 -9.47 5.78
N PRO A 101 -8.83 -8.81 5.26
CA PRO A 101 -8.66 -7.69 4.34
C PRO A 101 -8.07 -6.48 5.06
N TRP A 102 -7.67 -5.45 4.31
CA TRP A 102 -7.40 -4.13 4.89
C TRP A 102 -8.64 -3.61 5.63
N ARG A 103 -8.50 -3.32 6.92
CA ARG A 103 -9.59 -2.78 7.74
C ARG A 103 -9.46 -1.27 7.87
N ALA A 104 -9.90 -0.54 6.85
CA ALA A 104 -9.96 0.91 6.88
C ALA A 104 -11.28 1.38 6.26
N ARG A 105 -11.88 2.45 6.81
CA ARG A 105 -13.13 3.00 6.28
C ARG A 105 -13.00 3.40 4.80
N ALA A 106 -11.86 3.93 4.41
CA ALA A 106 -11.57 4.34 3.04
C ALA A 106 -11.29 3.16 2.08
N PHE A 107 -11.20 1.93 2.61
CA PHE A 107 -11.03 0.69 1.86
C PHE A 107 -12.17 -0.29 2.19
N PRO A 108 -13.41 -0.03 1.75
CA PRO A 108 -14.52 -0.92 2.01
C PRO A 108 -14.27 -2.30 1.37
N VAL A 109 -14.69 -3.36 2.07
CA VAL A 109 -14.56 -4.73 1.56
C VAL A 109 -15.52 -4.93 0.40
N ILE A 110 -15.00 -5.37 -0.74
CA ILE A 110 -15.80 -5.79 -1.90
C ILE A 110 -16.25 -7.24 -1.69
N LYS A 111 -15.30 -8.14 -1.41
CA LYS A 111 -15.55 -9.55 -1.14
C LYS A 111 -14.32 -10.19 -0.48
N ASP A 112 -14.53 -10.97 0.56
CA ASP A 112 -13.50 -11.71 1.30
C ASP A 112 -12.28 -10.83 1.65
N LEU A 113 -11.15 -11.01 0.96
CA LEU A 113 -9.91 -10.26 1.16
C LEU A 113 -9.76 -9.07 0.21
N VAL A 114 -10.67 -8.91 -0.75
CA VAL A 114 -10.64 -7.83 -1.75
C VAL A 114 -11.30 -6.58 -1.19
N VAL A 115 -10.60 -5.46 -1.29
CA VAL A 115 -11.08 -4.14 -0.85
C VAL A 115 -11.07 -3.13 -2.00
N ASP A 116 -12.00 -2.17 -1.96
CA ASP A 116 -11.99 -1.04 -2.89
C ASP A 116 -10.88 -0.05 -2.50
N ARG A 117 -9.88 0.13 -3.37
CA ARG A 117 -8.79 1.09 -3.20
C ARG A 117 -8.90 2.31 -4.12
N ALA A 118 -10.05 2.54 -4.72
CA ALA A 118 -10.27 3.69 -5.61
C ALA A 118 -10.00 5.05 -4.94
N ALA A 119 -10.06 5.12 -3.60
CA ALA A 119 -9.63 6.30 -2.86
C ALA A 119 -8.15 6.67 -3.13
N PHE A 120 -7.26 5.67 -3.30
CA PHE A 120 -5.87 5.93 -3.69
C PHE A 120 -5.74 6.43 -5.12
N ASP A 121 -6.56 5.92 -6.04
CA ASP A 121 -6.57 6.38 -7.43
C ASP A 121 -7.00 7.85 -7.50
N ARG A 122 -8.02 8.25 -6.74
CA ARG A 122 -8.45 9.65 -6.64
C ARG A 122 -7.39 10.55 -6.00
N LEU A 123 -6.60 10.05 -5.03
CA LEU A 123 -5.43 10.76 -4.52
C LEU A 123 -4.37 10.99 -5.61
N ILE A 124 -4.09 9.97 -6.43
CA ILE A 124 -3.16 10.12 -7.56
C ILE A 124 -3.72 11.12 -8.58
N GLN A 125 -5.01 11.05 -8.92
CA GLN A 125 -5.65 12.00 -9.83
C GLN A 125 -5.57 13.45 -9.33
N ALA A 126 -5.58 13.67 -8.02
CA ALA A 126 -5.49 15.01 -7.42
C ALA A 126 -4.11 15.67 -7.58
N GLY A 127 -3.05 14.91 -7.90
CA GLY A 127 -1.73 15.51 -8.09
C GLY A 127 -0.56 14.53 -8.16
N GLY A 128 -0.80 13.23 -8.16
CA GLY A 128 0.26 12.20 -8.15
C GLY A 128 0.97 11.98 -9.50
N PHE A 129 0.84 12.92 -10.44
CA PHE A 129 1.44 12.87 -11.78
C PHE A 129 1.90 14.26 -12.22
N ILE A 130 2.51 14.37 -13.42
CA ILE A 130 2.99 15.62 -13.99
C ILE A 130 2.12 15.97 -15.19
N THR A 131 1.56 17.19 -15.22
CA THR A 131 0.80 17.73 -16.34
C THR A 131 1.53 18.85 -17.07
N ALA A 132 2.43 19.57 -16.37
CA ALA A 132 3.20 20.65 -16.97
C ALA A 132 4.22 20.10 -17.97
N ARG A 133 4.29 20.72 -19.16
CA ARG A 133 5.36 20.43 -20.12
C ARG A 133 6.69 20.97 -19.57
N THR A 134 7.65 20.10 -19.39
CA THR A 134 8.98 20.43 -18.83
C THR A 134 10.06 20.58 -19.91
N GLY A 135 9.68 20.57 -21.18
CA GLY A 135 10.58 20.75 -22.31
C GLY A 135 11.31 19.48 -22.74
N SER A 136 12.36 19.67 -23.52
CA SER A 136 13.25 18.61 -24.00
C SER A 136 14.25 18.16 -22.92
N ALA A 137 15.09 17.17 -23.23
CA ALA A 137 16.23 16.82 -22.40
C ALA A 137 17.11 18.06 -22.16
N PRO A 138 17.68 18.23 -20.94
CA PRO A 138 18.53 19.35 -20.65
C PRO A 138 19.81 19.30 -21.48
N GLU A 139 20.42 20.47 -21.71
CA GLU A 139 21.71 20.60 -22.36
C GLU A 139 22.78 19.78 -21.64
N ALA A 140 23.76 19.25 -22.38
CA ALA A 140 24.81 18.38 -21.84
C ALA A 140 25.64 19.06 -20.73
N ASN A 141 25.73 20.38 -20.75
CA ASN A 141 26.46 21.16 -19.74
C ASN A 141 25.56 21.68 -18.60
N SER A 142 24.31 21.27 -18.55
CA SER A 142 23.41 21.66 -17.45
C SER A 142 23.90 21.12 -16.11
N ILE A 143 23.65 21.89 -15.05
CA ILE A 143 23.95 21.43 -13.69
C ILE A 143 23.03 20.25 -13.37
N PRO A 144 23.57 19.06 -13.07
CA PRO A 144 22.74 17.89 -12.76
C PRO A 144 21.98 18.10 -11.44
N VAL A 145 20.90 17.32 -11.28
CA VAL A 145 20.17 17.25 -10.02
C VAL A 145 21.12 16.79 -8.91
N PRO A 146 21.15 17.46 -7.74
CA PRO A 146 21.98 17.00 -6.62
C PRO A 146 21.66 15.54 -6.28
N LYS A 147 22.71 14.72 -6.11
CA LYS A 147 22.55 13.30 -5.83
C LYS A 147 21.62 13.03 -4.66
N ARG A 148 21.76 13.79 -3.57
CA ARG A 148 20.87 13.68 -2.40
C ARG A 148 19.38 13.83 -2.74
N ASP A 149 19.04 14.80 -3.59
CA ASP A 149 17.64 15.03 -3.95
C ASP A 149 17.14 13.95 -4.90
N ALA A 150 17.97 13.47 -5.81
CA ALA A 150 17.66 12.35 -6.68
C ALA A 150 17.45 11.05 -5.89
N ASP A 151 18.34 10.73 -4.95
CA ASP A 151 18.22 9.54 -4.09
C ASP A 151 16.91 9.59 -3.28
N LEU A 152 16.63 10.70 -2.60
CA LEU A 152 15.38 10.87 -1.84
C LEU A 152 14.13 10.80 -2.75
N ALA A 153 14.21 11.32 -3.97
CA ALA A 153 13.11 11.20 -4.92
C ALA A 153 12.85 9.73 -5.29
N MET A 154 13.89 8.95 -5.54
CA MET A 154 13.80 7.53 -5.89
C MET A 154 13.34 6.69 -4.70
N ASP A 155 13.81 6.97 -3.48
CA ASP A 155 13.31 6.33 -2.25
C ASP A 155 11.80 6.54 -2.10
N ALA A 156 11.32 7.77 -2.30
CA ALA A 156 9.89 8.07 -2.27
C ALA A 156 9.11 7.40 -3.44
N ALA A 157 9.73 7.29 -4.62
CA ALA A 157 9.16 6.66 -5.80
C ALA A 157 8.98 5.14 -5.64
N ALA A 158 9.72 4.50 -4.74
CA ALA A 158 9.60 3.08 -4.45
C ALA A 158 8.21 2.68 -3.92
N CYS A 159 7.38 3.64 -3.50
CA CYS A 159 6.02 3.39 -3.04
C CYS A 159 5.15 2.74 -4.12
N ILE A 160 4.66 1.52 -3.84
CA ILE A 160 3.82 0.71 -4.75
C ILE A 160 2.31 0.90 -4.54
N GLY A 161 1.88 1.79 -3.66
CA GLY A 161 0.46 2.06 -3.42
C GLY A 161 -0.35 0.88 -2.84
N CYS A 162 0.29 -0.03 -2.09
CA CYS A 162 -0.37 -1.24 -1.60
C CYS A 162 -1.44 -1.01 -0.53
N GLY A 163 -1.37 0.10 0.23
CA GLY A 163 -2.32 0.39 1.31
C GLY A 163 -1.91 -0.12 2.69
N ALA A 164 -0.78 -0.83 2.84
CA ALA A 164 -0.31 -1.35 4.13
C ALA A 164 -0.12 -0.24 5.19
N CYS A 165 0.33 0.95 4.78
CA CYS A 165 0.48 2.11 5.66
C CYS A 165 -0.84 2.58 6.27
N VAL A 166 -1.94 2.50 5.53
CA VAL A 166 -3.29 2.82 6.03
C VAL A 166 -3.78 1.71 6.96
N ALA A 167 -3.60 0.45 6.56
CA ALA A 167 -4.04 -0.71 7.34
C ALA A 167 -3.31 -0.83 8.69
N ALA A 168 -2.03 -0.45 8.75
CA ALA A 168 -1.24 -0.45 9.98
C ALA A 168 -1.53 0.75 10.90
N CYS A 169 -2.04 1.84 10.34
CA CYS A 169 -2.22 3.08 11.10
C CYS A 169 -3.43 2.99 12.02
N PRO A 170 -3.31 3.26 13.33
CA PRO A 170 -4.46 3.29 14.26
C PRO A 170 -5.56 4.25 13.81
N ASN A 171 -5.21 5.31 13.09
CA ASN A 171 -6.14 6.30 12.56
C ASN A 171 -6.53 6.04 11.09
N ALA A 172 -6.06 4.96 10.47
CA ALA A 172 -6.23 4.69 9.03
C ALA A 172 -5.82 5.87 8.14
N SER A 173 -4.71 6.54 8.46
CA SER A 173 -4.21 7.71 7.72
C SER A 173 -3.46 7.31 6.46
N ALA A 174 -3.73 8.00 5.34
CA ALA A 174 -2.99 7.85 4.08
C ALA A 174 -1.76 8.76 3.99
N MET A 175 -1.38 9.43 5.08
CA MET A 175 -0.34 10.48 5.07
C MET A 175 0.99 9.99 4.48
N LEU A 176 1.44 8.77 4.80
CA LEU A 176 2.70 8.24 4.25
C LEU A 176 2.63 8.05 2.72
N PHE A 177 1.50 7.56 2.21
CA PHE A 177 1.28 7.41 0.76
C PHE A 177 1.32 8.77 0.04
N VAL A 178 0.55 9.74 0.53
CA VAL A 178 0.50 11.09 -0.04
C VAL A 178 1.87 11.76 0.06
N ALA A 179 2.56 11.63 1.19
CA ALA A 179 3.90 12.17 1.42
C ALA A 179 4.93 11.59 0.44
N ALA A 180 4.90 10.28 0.19
CA ALA A 180 5.78 9.63 -0.77
C ALA A 180 5.55 10.18 -2.19
N LYS A 181 4.30 10.25 -2.66
CA LYS A 181 3.98 10.75 -4.01
C LYS A 181 4.33 12.23 -4.17
N ALA A 182 3.97 13.08 -3.22
CA ALA A 182 4.30 14.50 -3.24
C ALA A 182 5.83 14.74 -3.17
N SER A 183 6.56 13.98 -2.35
CA SER A 183 8.02 14.10 -2.22
C SER A 183 8.75 13.64 -3.46
N HIS A 184 8.37 12.50 -4.05
CA HIS A 184 8.92 12.00 -5.30
C HIS A 184 8.96 13.11 -6.37
N LEU A 185 7.78 13.65 -6.71
CA LEU A 185 7.66 14.68 -7.75
C LEU A 185 8.21 16.04 -7.30
N GLY A 186 8.06 16.38 -6.01
CA GLY A 186 8.53 17.64 -5.45
C GLY A 186 10.06 17.76 -5.28
N LEU A 187 10.81 16.66 -5.42
CA LEU A 187 12.27 16.64 -5.38
C LEU A 187 12.89 16.74 -6.78
N LEU A 188 12.14 16.36 -7.81
CA LEU A 188 12.62 16.37 -9.18
C LEU A 188 12.27 17.68 -9.91
N PRO A 189 13.08 18.12 -10.87
CA PRO A 189 12.82 19.33 -11.67
C PRO A 189 11.45 19.31 -12.35
N GLN A 190 11.05 18.18 -12.89
CA GLN A 190 9.80 17.98 -13.62
C GLN A 190 8.56 18.26 -12.75
N GLY A 191 8.65 18.06 -11.45
CA GLY A 191 7.55 18.27 -10.51
C GLY A 191 7.47 19.68 -9.92
N GLN A 192 8.45 20.57 -10.20
CA GLN A 192 8.51 21.90 -9.59
C GLN A 192 7.38 22.85 -10.00
N PRO A 193 6.94 22.91 -11.27
CA PRO A 193 5.85 23.81 -11.67
C PRO A 193 4.57 23.60 -10.87
N GLU A 194 4.26 22.34 -10.53
CA GLU A 194 3.02 21.94 -9.85
C GLU A 194 3.22 21.62 -8.37
N ARG A 195 4.40 21.85 -7.82
CA ARG A 195 4.76 21.42 -6.44
C ARG A 195 3.77 21.92 -5.39
N SER A 196 3.41 23.20 -5.43
CA SER A 196 2.52 23.80 -4.43
C SER A 196 1.06 23.36 -4.60
N SER A 197 0.54 23.37 -5.83
CA SER A 197 -0.82 22.90 -6.11
C SER A 197 -0.99 21.42 -5.83
N ARG A 198 -0.01 20.60 -6.18
CA ARG A 198 0.00 19.16 -5.89
C ARG A 198 -0.21 18.87 -4.42
N VAL A 199 0.59 19.47 -3.56
CA VAL A 199 0.53 19.23 -2.11
C VAL A 199 -0.83 19.63 -1.56
N VAL A 200 -1.34 20.81 -1.91
CA VAL A 200 -2.64 21.28 -1.45
C VAL A 200 -3.78 20.40 -1.93
N ASN A 201 -3.78 20.04 -3.22
CA ASN A 201 -4.85 19.24 -3.81
C ASN A 201 -4.85 17.80 -3.26
N MET A 202 -3.69 17.18 -3.13
CA MET A 202 -3.60 15.80 -2.59
C MET A 202 -3.97 15.73 -1.12
N VAL A 203 -3.64 16.74 -0.31
CA VAL A 203 -4.06 16.80 1.10
C VAL A 203 -5.57 17.01 1.19
N ALA A 204 -6.13 17.94 0.41
CA ALA A 204 -7.58 18.17 0.39
C ALA A 204 -8.35 16.92 -0.07
N GLN A 205 -7.84 16.21 -1.08
CA GLN A 205 -8.44 14.95 -1.51
C GLN A 205 -8.36 13.87 -0.42
N MET A 206 -7.22 13.76 0.28
CA MET A 206 -7.05 12.82 1.38
C MET A 206 -8.09 13.05 2.49
N ASP A 207 -8.33 14.31 2.84
CA ASP A 207 -9.34 14.67 3.83
C ASP A 207 -10.76 14.32 3.35
N ALA A 208 -11.05 14.53 2.06
CA ALA A 208 -12.34 14.21 1.44
C ALA A 208 -12.63 12.70 1.37
N GLU A 209 -11.60 11.86 1.23
CA GLU A 209 -11.77 10.39 1.15
C GLU A 209 -12.03 9.73 2.52
N GLY A 210 -11.98 10.48 3.60
CA GLY A 210 -12.27 9.97 4.95
C GLY A 210 -11.13 9.17 5.56
N PHE A 211 -9.89 9.38 5.12
CA PHE A 211 -8.70 8.90 5.82
C PHE A 211 -8.54 9.66 7.14
N GLY A 212 -8.09 8.96 8.19
CA GLY A 212 -7.87 9.57 9.48
C GLY A 212 -6.64 10.49 9.52
N ALA A 213 -6.64 11.40 10.51
CA ALA A 213 -5.53 12.33 10.72
C ALA A 213 -4.27 11.61 11.23
N CYS A 214 -3.11 12.02 10.74
CA CYS A 214 -1.82 11.48 11.18
C CYS A 214 -1.46 12.01 12.58
N THR A 215 -1.20 11.09 13.50
CA THR A 215 -0.70 11.39 14.86
C THR A 215 0.73 10.86 15.09
N ASN A 216 1.44 10.57 14.01
CA ASN A 216 2.87 10.26 13.98
C ASN A 216 3.30 9.00 14.78
N HIS A 217 2.46 7.94 14.78
CA HIS A 217 2.77 6.68 15.48
C HIS A 217 3.96 5.91 14.87
N GLY A 218 4.20 6.06 13.56
CA GLY A 218 5.29 5.37 12.87
C GLY A 218 4.95 3.97 12.34
N GLU A 219 3.81 3.39 12.68
CA GLU A 219 3.38 2.04 12.25
C GLU A 219 3.34 1.89 10.73
N CYS A 220 3.01 2.97 10.03
CA CYS A 220 2.98 3.01 8.57
C CYS A 220 4.35 2.73 7.92
N MET A 221 5.43 3.24 8.51
CA MET A 221 6.79 2.96 8.05
C MET A 221 7.19 1.52 8.39
N ALA A 222 6.86 1.05 9.59
CA ALA A 222 7.19 -0.31 10.03
C ALA A 222 6.50 -1.39 9.18
N ALA A 223 5.28 -1.13 8.69
CA ALA A 223 4.53 -2.04 7.84
C ALA A 223 4.81 -1.87 6.34
N CYS A 224 5.60 -0.86 5.95
CA CYS A 224 5.83 -0.58 4.53
C CYS A 224 6.75 -1.62 3.88
N PRO A 225 6.28 -2.38 2.86
CA PRO A 225 7.13 -3.37 2.17
C PRO A 225 8.23 -2.74 1.31
N LYS A 226 8.22 -1.41 1.16
CA LYS A 226 9.22 -0.62 0.44
C LYS A 226 9.99 0.35 1.34
N GLU A 227 9.85 0.20 2.66
CA GLU A 227 10.59 0.95 3.69
C GLU A 227 10.53 2.49 3.50
N ILE A 228 9.39 3.00 3.03
CA ILE A 228 9.19 4.44 2.84
C ILE A 228 9.35 5.16 4.18
N SER A 229 10.29 6.11 4.23
CA SER A 229 10.60 6.85 5.47
C SER A 229 9.46 7.78 5.91
N ILE A 230 9.22 7.82 7.21
CA ILE A 230 8.31 8.79 7.85
C ILE A 230 8.77 10.25 7.67
N ASP A 231 10.05 10.48 7.34
CA ASP A 231 10.59 11.82 7.06
C ASP A 231 9.90 12.50 5.88
N PHE A 232 9.33 11.72 4.96
CA PHE A 232 8.52 12.29 3.88
C PHE A 232 7.25 12.96 4.40
N ILE A 233 6.69 12.53 5.53
CA ILE A 233 5.56 13.20 6.18
C ILE A 233 5.98 14.58 6.67
N ALA A 234 7.13 14.71 7.32
CA ALA A 234 7.67 16.01 7.75
C ALA A 234 7.93 16.95 6.56
N ARG A 235 8.41 16.36 5.43
CA ARG A 235 8.59 17.12 4.18
C ARG A 235 7.24 17.59 3.61
N LEU A 236 6.24 16.71 3.53
CA LEU A 236 4.90 17.06 3.06
C LEU A 236 4.31 18.21 3.87
N ASN A 237 4.37 18.15 5.21
CA ASN A 237 3.86 19.18 6.09
C ASN A 237 4.55 20.52 5.83
N ARG A 238 5.87 20.54 5.68
CA ARG A 238 6.63 21.75 5.34
C ARG A 238 6.23 22.33 3.97
N ASP A 239 6.07 21.48 2.98
CA ASP A 239 5.69 21.89 1.63
C ASP A 239 4.24 22.41 1.60
N TYR A 240 3.34 21.79 2.36
CA TYR A 240 1.96 22.22 2.52
C TYR A 240 1.88 23.61 3.17
N LEU A 241 2.55 23.82 4.29
CA LEU A 241 2.60 25.14 4.95
C LEU A 241 3.12 26.23 4.01
N LYS A 242 4.20 25.97 3.28
CA LYS A 242 4.74 26.92 2.30
C LYS A 242 3.75 27.20 1.17
N ALA A 243 3.03 26.19 0.70
CA ALA A 243 2.07 26.32 -0.38
C ALA A 243 0.85 27.16 0.04
N VAL A 244 0.34 26.95 1.26
CA VAL A 244 -0.80 27.70 1.80
C VAL A 244 -0.44 29.16 2.05
N ILE A 245 0.74 29.46 2.65
CA ILE A 245 1.18 30.84 2.91
C ILE A 245 1.40 31.62 1.61
N ARG A 246 1.85 30.96 0.54
CA ARG A 246 2.14 31.61 -0.76
C ARG A 246 0.93 31.77 -1.67
N ARG A 247 -0.22 31.18 -1.35
CA ARG A 247 -1.45 31.43 -2.11
C ARG A 247 -1.89 32.88 -1.91
N PRO A 248 -1.98 33.71 -2.96
CA PRO A 248 -2.72 34.95 -2.86
C PRO A 248 -4.20 34.59 -2.58
N TRP A 249 -4.77 35.27 -1.61
CA TRP A 249 -6.20 35.19 -1.24
C TRP A 249 -7.09 35.63 -2.39
#